data_33f77e997c28648c08ad9b0a39beefd4
#
_entry.id   33f77e997c28648c08ad9b0a39beefd4
#
_cell.length_a   1.000
_cell.length_b   1.000
_cell.length_c   1.000
_cell.angle_alpha   90.00
_cell.angle_beta   90.00
_cell.angle_gamma   90.00
#
_symmetry.space_group_name_H-M   'P 1'
#
loop_
_entity.id
_entity.type
_entity.pdbx_description
1 polymer ?
#
loop_
_entity_poly.entity_id
_entity_poly.type
_entity_poly.pdbx_seq_one_letter_code
_entity_poly.pdbx_strand_id
1 'polypeptide(L)'
;MQTKTALVVLSIALGVGCSHRPEERRPAHAYRAEPRADWNKLGERWVDGTRDRDFIFVDTRARAYRRLMIVVENSALEMNDVVVHFADGSDFSPQTRHIFAANTRSHVIDLPGSWRAIRSVEFRYGNLPGGGRAQAELWAQ
;
A
#
# COMPACT_ATOMS: atom_id res chain seq x y z
N MET A 1 -84.17 -11.85 -26.84
CA MET A 1 -83.20 -10.87 -26.38
C MET A 1 -82.08 -11.63 -25.69
N GLN A 2 -81.01 -11.80 -26.37
CA GLN A 2 -79.82 -12.57 -25.83
C GLN A 2 -78.74 -11.61 -25.39
N THR A 3 -78.48 -11.57 -24.12
CA THR A 3 -77.37 -10.86 -23.55
C THR A 3 -76.12 -11.73 -23.60
N LYS A 4 -75.15 -11.34 -24.43
CA LYS A 4 -73.85 -12.01 -24.53
C LYS A 4 -72.95 -11.51 -23.40
N THR A 5 -72.67 -12.43 -22.47
CA THR A 5 -71.65 -12.16 -21.42
C THR A 5 -70.26 -12.40 -22.00
N ALA A 6 -69.47 -11.35 -22.07
CA ALA A 6 -68.10 -11.44 -22.51
C ALA A 6 -67.19 -11.81 -21.28
N LEU A 7 -66.54 -12.96 -21.42
CA LEU A 7 -65.59 -13.46 -20.45
C LEU A 7 -64.22 -12.76 -20.69
N VAL A 8 -63.81 -11.87 -19.79
CA VAL A 8 -62.48 -11.27 -19.83
C VAL A 8 -61.50 -12.19 -19.13
N VAL A 9 -60.62 -12.79 -19.89
CA VAL A 9 -59.52 -13.58 -19.35
C VAL A 9 -58.37 -12.60 -18.99
N LEU A 10 -58.13 -12.41 -17.69
CA LEU A 10 -57.03 -11.62 -17.19
C LEU A 10 -55.79 -12.51 -17.12
N SER A 11 -54.88 -12.39 -18.09
CA SER A 11 -53.58 -13.03 -18.07
C SER A 11 -52.63 -12.29 -17.13
N ILE A 12 -52.35 -12.90 -15.98
CA ILE A 12 -51.31 -12.40 -15.06
C ILE A 12 -49.97 -12.91 -15.57
N ALA A 13 -49.18 -12.02 -16.18
CA ALA A 13 -47.81 -12.28 -16.52
C ALA A 13 -46.94 -12.12 -15.24
N LEU A 14 -46.49 -13.24 -14.69
CA LEU A 14 -45.47 -13.25 -13.65
C LEU A 14 -44.12 -12.85 -14.25
N GLY A 15 -43.82 -11.56 -14.21
CA GLY A 15 -42.50 -11.04 -14.52
C GLY A 15 -41.53 -11.43 -13.39
N VAL A 16 -40.70 -12.45 -13.64
CA VAL A 16 -39.52 -12.70 -12.80
C VAL A 16 -38.54 -11.59 -13.05
N GLY A 17 -38.63 -10.51 -12.26
CA GLY A 17 -37.68 -9.43 -12.22
C GLY A 17 -36.41 -9.93 -11.54
N CYS A 18 -35.38 -10.29 -12.31
CA CYS A 18 -34.03 -10.38 -11.79
C CYS A 18 -33.63 -9.00 -11.30
N SER A 19 -33.84 -8.74 -10.01
CA SER A 19 -33.25 -7.59 -9.33
C SER A 19 -31.75 -7.78 -9.32
N HIS A 20 -31.07 -7.26 -10.35
CA HIS A 20 -29.65 -6.96 -10.23
C HIS A 20 -29.55 -5.86 -9.17
N ARG A 21 -29.32 -6.26 -7.91
CA ARG A 21 -28.75 -5.33 -6.93
C ARG A 21 -27.41 -4.90 -7.51
N PRO A 22 -27.18 -3.60 -7.74
CA PRO A 22 -25.83 -3.12 -7.98
C PRO A 22 -25.02 -3.59 -6.77
N GLU A 23 -24.05 -4.45 -7.04
CA GLU A 23 -23.05 -4.83 -6.06
C GLU A 23 -22.40 -3.53 -5.61
N GLU A 24 -22.84 -3.06 -4.47
CA GLU A 24 -22.27 -1.88 -3.80
C GLU A 24 -20.79 -2.21 -3.65
N ARG A 25 -19.96 -1.67 -4.56
CA ARG A 25 -18.51 -1.74 -4.43
C ARG A 25 -18.21 -1.18 -3.06
N ARG A 26 -18.05 -2.07 -2.09
CA ARG A 26 -17.45 -1.72 -0.81
C ARG A 26 -16.21 -0.94 -1.18
N PRO A 27 -16.04 0.31 -0.73
CA PRO A 27 -14.79 1.00 -0.91
C PRO A 27 -13.74 0.01 -0.42
N ALA A 28 -12.76 -0.31 -1.28
CA ALA A 28 -11.62 -1.09 -0.87
C ALA A 28 -11.17 -0.39 0.41
N HIS A 29 -11.38 -1.04 1.55
CA HIS A 29 -10.94 -0.52 2.82
C HIS A 29 -9.49 -0.18 2.59
N ALA A 30 -9.16 1.10 2.57
CA ALA A 30 -7.80 1.55 2.57
C ALA A 30 -7.16 0.79 3.74
N TYR A 31 -6.41 -0.24 3.40
CA TYR A 31 -5.82 -1.12 4.39
C TYR A 31 -4.80 -0.25 5.10
N ARG A 32 -5.22 0.35 6.20
CA ARG A 32 -4.29 1.06 7.06
C ARG A 32 -3.25 0.04 7.46
N ALA A 33 -2.09 0.18 6.86
CA ALA A 33 -1.03 -0.81 6.92
C ALA A 33 -0.30 -0.70 8.26
N GLU A 34 -1.06 -0.87 9.35
CA GLU A 34 -0.44 -1.01 10.66
C GLU A 34 0.48 -2.23 10.60
N PRO A 35 1.78 -2.05 10.76
CA PRO A 35 2.69 -3.17 10.89
C PRO A 35 2.27 -4.01 12.09
N ARG A 36 2.48 -5.31 11.98
CA ARG A 36 2.19 -6.24 13.09
C ARG A 36 3.03 -5.86 14.31
N ALA A 37 2.60 -6.27 15.48
CA ALA A 37 3.25 -5.94 16.77
C ALA A 37 4.74 -6.33 16.89
N ASP A 38 5.23 -7.18 15.98
CA ASP A 38 6.63 -7.64 15.90
C ASP A 38 7.52 -6.79 14.98
N TRP A 39 6.97 -5.74 14.35
CA TRP A 39 7.70 -4.80 13.50
C TRP A 39 8.13 -3.56 14.28
N ASN A 40 9.36 -3.10 14.05
CA ASN A 40 9.91 -1.89 14.65
C ASN A 40 9.99 -0.78 13.62
N LYS A 41 9.42 0.38 13.90
CA LYS A 41 9.59 1.57 13.08
C LYS A 41 11.01 2.09 13.25
N LEU A 42 11.78 2.15 12.18
CA LEU A 42 13.15 2.65 12.17
C LEU A 42 13.22 4.16 11.95
N GLY A 43 12.24 4.72 11.29
CA GLY A 43 12.15 6.16 11.03
C GLY A 43 11.16 6.48 9.93
N GLU A 44 11.06 7.78 9.64
CA GLU A 44 10.18 8.31 8.60
C GLU A 44 10.81 9.52 7.91
N ARG A 45 10.33 9.83 6.70
CA ARG A 45 10.66 11.05 5.96
C ARG A 45 9.40 11.60 5.31
N TRP A 46 9.31 12.93 5.34
CA TRP A 46 8.29 13.66 4.60
C TRP A 46 8.82 14.04 3.22
N VAL A 47 8.05 13.74 2.19
CA VAL A 47 8.35 14.03 0.80
C VAL A 47 7.31 15.02 0.29
N ASP A 48 7.74 16.22 -0.09
CA ASP A 48 6.89 17.32 -0.55
C ASP A 48 7.31 17.89 -1.89
N GLY A 49 8.21 17.23 -2.60
CA GLY A 49 8.76 17.69 -3.87
C GLY A 49 8.90 16.62 -4.92
N THR A 50 9.42 17.05 -6.07
CA THR A 50 9.81 16.18 -7.17
C THR A 50 11.27 15.79 -7.02
N ARG A 51 11.59 14.50 -7.15
CA ARG A 51 12.94 13.93 -7.11
C ARG A 51 13.75 14.37 -5.92
N ASP A 52 13.65 13.61 -4.88
CA ASP A 52 14.39 13.83 -3.65
C ASP A 52 15.16 12.57 -3.26
N ARG A 53 16.12 12.75 -2.34
CA ARG A 53 16.96 11.70 -1.82
C ARG A 53 17.09 11.86 -0.32
N ASP A 54 16.55 10.92 0.41
CA ASP A 54 16.54 10.94 1.86
C ASP A 54 17.23 9.73 2.48
N PHE A 55 17.70 9.91 3.71
CA PHE A 55 18.30 8.86 4.51
C PHE A 55 17.56 8.70 5.83
N ILE A 56 17.26 7.46 6.19
CA ILE A 56 16.89 7.08 7.54
C ILE A 56 18.11 6.40 8.17
N PHE A 57 18.72 7.07 9.16
CA PHE A 57 19.82 6.50 9.94
C PHE A 57 19.28 5.63 11.05
N VAL A 58 19.87 4.45 11.23
CA VAL A 58 19.45 3.45 12.20
C VAL A 58 20.54 3.32 13.25
N ASP A 59 20.15 3.23 14.53
CA ASP A 59 21.12 2.92 15.58
C ASP A 59 21.59 1.47 15.45
N THR A 60 22.81 1.30 14.97
CA THR A 60 23.42 -0.02 14.73
C THR A 60 23.65 -0.82 16.00
N ARG A 61 23.60 -0.19 17.18
CA ARG A 61 23.79 -0.86 18.48
C ARG A 61 22.51 -1.52 18.97
N ALA A 62 21.35 -1.12 18.41
CA ALA A 62 20.07 -1.54 18.95
C ALA A 62 19.71 -2.97 18.57
N ARG A 63 19.76 -3.32 17.28
CA ARG A 63 19.31 -4.63 16.77
C ARG A 63 19.87 -4.96 15.39
N ALA A 64 19.91 -6.28 15.10
CA ALA A 64 19.99 -6.79 13.74
C ALA A 64 18.57 -7.11 13.25
N TYR A 65 18.36 -6.98 11.95
CA TYR A 65 17.10 -7.21 11.26
C TYR A 65 17.29 -8.18 10.09
N ARG A 66 16.22 -8.81 9.67
CA ARG A 66 16.23 -9.72 8.51
C ARG A 66 15.17 -9.36 7.47
N ARG A 67 14.25 -8.47 7.79
CA ARG A 67 13.16 -8.04 6.90
C ARG A 67 12.92 -6.56 7.03
N LEU A 68 12.57 -5.95 5.91
CA LEU A 68 12.13 -4.56 5.84
C LEU A 68 10.73 -4.47 5.23
N MET A 69 10.06 -3.38 5.55
CA MET A 69 8.80 -2.97 4.94
C MET A 69 8.76 -1.46 4.87
N ILE A 70 8.28 -0.94 3.76
CA ILE A 70 8.08 0.49 3.53
C ILE A 70 6.57 0.75 3.60
N VAL A 71 6.19 1.77 4.34
CA VAL A 71 4.80 2.25 4.41
C VAL A 71 4.77 3.66 3.86
N VAL A 72 3.80 3.95 2.99
CA VAL A 72 3.59 5.29 2.43
C VAL A 72 2.23 5.79 2.86
N GLU A 73 2.21 6.94 3.51
CA GLU A 73 1.01 7.57 4.03
C GLU A 73 0.75 8.92 3.39
N ASN A 74 -0.49 9.38 3.50
CA ASN A 74 -1.07 10.66 3.06
C ASN A 74 -1.21 10.80 1.55
N SER A 75 -0.16 10.76 0.76
CA SER A 75 -0.22 10.91 -0.71
C SER A 75 0.47 9.75 -1.41
N ALA A 76 0.09 9.51 -2.66
CA ALA A 76 0.79 8.56 -3.51
C ALA A 76 2.24 9.03 -3.76
N LEU A 77 3.18 8.08 -3.80
CA LEU A 77 4.60 8.35 -3.93
C LEU A 77 5.24 7.42 -4.98
N GLU A 78 5.91 8.00 -5.97
CA GLU A 78 6.79 7.25 -6.84
C GLU A 78 8.14 7.04 -6.15
N MET A 79 8.49 5.79 -5.88
CA MET A 79 9.79 5.42 -5.33
C MET A 79 10.63 4.79 -6.44
N ASN A 80 11.76 5.40 -6.75
CA ASN A 80 12.63 4.96 -7.83
C ASN A 80 13.61 3.88 -7.36
N ASP A 81 14.15 4.04 -6.15
CA ASP A 81 15.15 3.14 -5.61
C ASP A 81 15.20 3.19 -4.09
N VAL A 82 15.66 2.10 -3.50
CA VAL A 82 15.97 1.97 -2.08
C VAL A 82 17.31 1.29 -1.95
N VAL A 83 18.22 1.86 -1.16
CA VAL A 83 19.53 1.25 -0.88
C VAL A 83 19.69 1.07 0.62
N VAL A 84 19.90 -0.16 1.04
CA VAL A 84 20.18 -0.52 2.44
C VAL A 84 21.67 -0.58 2.64
N HIS A 85 22.20 0.27 3.51
CA HIS A 85 23.60 0.29 3.90
C HIS A 85 23.78 -0.44 5.23
N PHE A 86 24.54 -1.52 5.23
CA PHE A 86 24.78 -2.31 6.43
C PHE A 86 25.98 -1.79 7.24
N ALA A 87 26.03 -2.17 8.51
CA ALA A 87 27.11 -1.79 9.42
C ALA A 87 28.47 -2.37 9.02
N ASP A 88 28.48 -3.50 8.30
CA ASP A 88 29.70 -4.14 7.77
C ASP A 88 30.24 -3.47 6.49
N GLY A 89 29.58 -2.39 6.03
CA GLY A 89 29.97 -1.64 4.83
C GLY A 89 29.42 -2.18 3.52
N SER A 90 28.70 -3.30 3.54
CA SER A 90 28.03 -3.79 2.34
C SER A 90 26.71 -3.08 2.09
N ASP A 91 26.26 -3.07 0.84
CA ASP A 91 25.01 -2.48 0.40
C ASP A 91 24.07 -3.51 -0.22
N PHE A 92 22.77 -3.25 -0.14
CA PHE A 92 21.74 -4.04 -0.77
C PHE A 92 20.67 -3.13 -1.37
N SER A 93 20.39 -3.30 -2.65
CA SER A 93 19.33 -2.58 -3.34
C SER A 93 18.24 -3.57 -3.76
N PRO A 94 17.13 -3.68 -3.02
CA PRO A 94 15.97 -4.44 -3.46
C PRO A 94 15.35 -3.76 -4.68
N GLN A 95 14.75 -4.54 -5.58
CA GLN A 95 14.02 -3.98 -6.72
C GLN A 95 12.71 -3.36 -6.23
N THR A 96 12.75 -2.07 -5.92
CA THR A 96 11.62 -1.33 -5.30
C THR A 96 11.04 -0.24 -6.17
N ARG A 97 11.42 -0.16 -7.46
CA ARG A 97 10.80 0.84 -8.34
C ARG A 97 9.30 0.60 -8.42
N HIS A 98 8.55 1.44 -7.74
CA HIS A 98 7.11 1.27 -7.56
C HIS A 98 6.41 2.59 -7.28
N ILE A 99 5.17 2.70 -7.76
CA ILE A 99 4.27 3.78 -7.35
C ILE A 99 3.40 3.24 -6.22
N PHE A 100 3.63 3.77 -5.03
CA PHE A 100 2.81 3.49 -3.87
C PHE A 100 1.56 4.35 -3.92
N ALA A 101 0.39 3.76 -3.75
CA ALA A 101 -0.81 4.53 -3.46
C ALA A 101 -0.73 5.09 -2.02
N ALA A 102 -1.51 6.13 -1.75
CA ALA A 102 -1.63 6.66 -0.39
C ALA A 102 -2.09 5.56 0.58
N ASN A 103 -1.51 5.55 1.77
CA ASN A 103 -1.83 4.61 2.85
C ASN A 103 -1.65 3.13 2.46
N THR A 104 -0.59 2.83 1.71
CA THR A 104 -0.19 1.47 1.33
C THR A 104 1.20 1.11 1.82
N ARG A 105 1.54 -0.17 1.67
CA ARG A 105 2.85 -0.69 2.07
C ARG A 105 3.48 -1.54 0.96
N SER A 106 4.79 -1.71 1.02
CA SER A 106 5.54 -2.63 0.16
C SER A 106 5.21 -4.09 0.51
N HIS A 107 5.59 -5.00 -0.37
CA HIS A 107 5.85 -6.36 0.05
C HIS A 107 6.96 -6.38 1.11
N VAL A 108 7.02 -7.45 1.88
CA VAL A 108 8.13 -7.69 2.79
C VAL A 108 9.39 -7.89 1.97
N ILE A 109 10.44 -7.17 2.31
CA ILE A 109 11.76 -7.21 1.68
C ILE A 109 12.65 -8.05 2.58
N ASP A 110 13.01 -9.25 2.16
CA ASP A 110 13.97 -10.08 2.87
C ASP A 110 15.39 -9.55 2.64
N LEU A 111 16.15 -9.34 3.71
CA LEU A 111 17.55 -8.91 3.62
C LEU A 111 18.46 -10.11 3.29
N PRO A 112 19.52 -9.89 2.50
CA PRO A 112 20.45 -10.95 2.13
C PRO A 112 21.21 -11.47 3.36
N GLY A 113 21.30 -12.78 3.49
CA GLY A 113 21.90 -13.45 4.64
C GLY A 113 20.89 -13.69 5.76
N SER A 114 21.35 -13.61 7.01
CA SER A 114 20.50 -13.82 8.19
C SER A 114 20.14 -12.48 8.85
N TRP A 115 20.58 -12.28 10.07
CA TRP A 115 20.37 -11.02 10.79
C TRP A 115 21.46 -10.01 10.44
N ARG A 116 21.05 -8.81 10.02
CA ARG A 116 21.97 -7.75 9.59
C ARG A 116 21.75 -6.47 10.39
N ALA A 117 22.84 -5.86 10.85
CA ALA A 117 22.81 -4.53 11.41
C ALA A 117 22.74 -3.49 10.27
N ILE A 118 21.68 -2.70 10.26
CA ILE A 118 21.46 -1.64 9.26
C ILE A 118 22.08 -0.35 9.80
N ARG A 119 22.90 0.30 8.99
CA ARG A 119 23.45 1.63 9.30
C ARG A 119 22.52 2.75 8.86
N SER A 120 22.03 2.65 7.63
CA SER A 120 21.08 3.60 7.07
C SER A 120 20.33 2.97 5.89
N VAL A 121 19.20 3.57 5.55
CA VAL A 121 18.47 3.26 4.32
C VAL A 121 18.30 4.56 3.54
N GLU A 122 18.74 4.56 2.31
CA GLU A 122 18.59 5.63 1.35
C GLU A 122 17.34 5.40 0.51
N PHE A 123 16.54 6.44 0.35
CA PHE A 123 15.38 6.48 -0.52
C PHE A 123 15.59 7.47 -1.64
N ARG A 124 15.24 7.08 -2.87
CA ARG A 124 15.23 7.95 -4.05
C ARG A 124 13.80 8.02 -4.57
N TYR A 125 13.24 9.19 -4.50
CA TYR A 125 11.86 9.45 -4.90
C TYR A 125 11.78 10.00 -6.32
N GLY A 126 10.66 9.71 -7.00
CA GLY A 126 10.27 10.34 -8.25
C GLY A 126 9.32 11.49 -8.00
N ASN A 127 8.05 11.26 -8.27
CA ASN A 127 6.99 12.26 -8.17
C ASN A 127 5.98 11.90 -7.07
N LEU A 128 5.12 12.87 -6.77
CA LEU A 128 3.89 12.68 -6.04
C LEU A 128 2.73 12.69 -7.05
N PRO A 129 2.30 11.54 -7.60
CA PRO A 129 1.35 11.48 -8.72
C PRO A 129 0.00 12.18 -8.46
N GLY A 130 -0.42 12.26 -7.21
CA GLY A 130 -1.62 12.97 -6.78
C GLY A 130 -1.36 14.36 -6.23
N GLY A 131 -0.12 14.84 -6.27
CA GLY A 131 0.29 16.05 -5.56
C GLY A 131 0.25 15.86 -4.04
N GLY A 132 0.32 16.97 -3.29
CA GLY A 132 0.28 16.94 -1.85
C GLY A 132 1.63 16.62 -1.21
N ARG A 133 1.61 15.90 -0.09
CA ARG A 133 2.77 15.54 0.70
C ARG A 133 2.67 14.09 1.16
N ALA A 134 3.66 13.27 0.85
CA ALA A 134 3.71 11.88 1.30
C ALA A 134 4.61 11.72 2.52
N GLN A 135 4.33 10.72 3.32
CA GLN A 135 5.20 10.26 4.39
C GLN A 135 5.68 8.85 4.06
N ALA A 136 6.98 8.66 3.98
CA ALA A 136 7.59 7.35 3.80
C ALA A 136 8.15 6.86 5.15
N GLU A 137 7.65 5.73 5.62
CA GLU A 137 8.09 5.08 6.85
C GLU A 137 8.88 3.82 6.53
N LEU A 138 9.92 3.58 7.32
CA LEU A 138 10.72 2.35 7.27
C LEU A 138 10.45 1.52 8.51
N TRP A 139 10.10 0.28 8.31
CA TRP A 139 9.85 -0.70 9.35
C TRP A 139 10.76 -1.92 9.17
N ALA A 140 11.16 -2.56 10.27
CA ALA A 140 12.04 -3.74 10.25
C ALA A 140 11.63 -4.79 11.29
N GLN A 141 11.95 -6.04 10.96
CA GLN A 141 11.74 -7.22 11.78
C GLN A 141 12.99 -8.10 11.84
#